data_3ae58ea0a3cf87f8ac7cd9c5f85e409d
#
_entry.id   3ae58ea0a3cf87f8ac7cd9c5f85e409d
#
_cell.length_a   1.000
_cell.length_b   1.000
_cell.length_c   1.000
_cell.angle_alpha   90.00
_cell.angle_beta   90.00
_cell.angle_gamma   90.00
#
_symmetry.space_group_name_H-M   'P 1'
#
loop_
_entity.id
_entity.type
_entity.pdbx_description
1 polymer ?
#
loop_
_entity_poly.entity_id
_entity_poly.type
_entity_poly.pdbx_seq_one_letter_code
_entity_poly.pdbx_strand_id
1 'polypeptide(L)'
;QKGNFSTWQLQKDQQDVEEAAHNQRLKKEIGRLADSARQTAQWSHQIERRKYGVQSSGLKPDRGHLGHQAAKMMQRAKSIQARQQKTIEEKTHLLRNVDAQPLISLSPLSHHAACLAEASGLTISYGAEPVCGPIHLALHSGDRLALVGPNGSGKSTLLKCLAGQSIQHAGMLRLASGLSISYLPQDVSGLYGSLSAYAQRHGLDETQFYTLLRKLGFSRSQFEIRLENFSMGQKKKTALAHSLCQQAHLYLWDEPLNYIDVISRLQIEDLILRC
;
A
#
# COMPACT_ATOMS: atom_id res chain seq x y z
N GLN A 1 3.15 -25.90 -9.26
CA GLN A 1 4.20 -25.22 -10.03
C GLN A 1 5.56 -25.80 -9.65
N LYS A 2 6.35 -26.22 -10.65
CA LYS A 2 7.71 -26.70 -10.43
C LYS A 2 8.66 -25.53 -10.66
N GLY A 3 9.39 -25.08 -9.64
CA GLY A 3 10.35 -23.99 -9.75
C GLY A 3 10.72 -23.42 -8.37
N ASN A 4 11.83 -22.65 -8.31
CA ASN A 4 12.19 -21.91 -7.11
C ASN A 4 11.40 -20.59 -7.04
N PHE A 5 11.50 -19.90 -5.93
CA PHE A 5 10.79 -18.64 -5.67
C PHE A 5 11.05 -17.56 -6.76
N SER A 6 12.28 -17.46 -7.24
CA SER A 6 12.65 -16.48 -8.29
C SER A 6 11.92 -16.75 -9.62
N THR A 7 11.74 -18.03 -9.99
CA THR A 7 10.97 -18.41 -11.18
C THR A 7 9.49 -18.06 -11.03
N TRP A 8 8.92 -18.30 -9.84
CA TRP A 8 7.53 -17.95 -9.53
C TRP A 8 7.33 -16.43 -9.57
N GLN A 9 8.26 -15.66 -9.03
CA GLN A 9 8.21 -14.19 -9.04
C GLN A 9 8.24 -13.63 -10.45
N LEU A 10 9.19 -14.11 -11.30
CA LEU A 10 9.25 -13.70 -12.71
C LEU A 10 7.97 -14.00 -13.47
N GLN A 11 7.39 -15.19 -13.26
CA GLN A 11 6.11 -15.56 -13.89
C GLN A 11 4.96 -14.67 -13.41
N LYS A 12 4.93 -14.34 -12.11
CA LYS A 12 3.92 -13.47 -11.54
C LYS A 12 4.05 -12.05 -12.09
N ASP A 13 5.26 -11.49 -12.13
CA ASP A 13 5.52 -10.15 -12.66
C ASP A 13 5.10 -10.06 -14.14
N GLN A 14 5.40 -11.09 -14.95
CA GLN A 14 4.94 -11.16 -16.33
C GLN A 14 3.40 -11.22 -16.43
N GLN A 15 2.76 -12.03 -15.60
CA GLN A 15 1.30 -12.15 -15.57
C GLN A 15 0.66 -10.83 -15.14
N ASP A 16 1.19 -10.15 -14.13
CA ASP A 16 0.70 -8.86 -13.64
C ASP A 16 0.83 -7.77 -14.73
N VAL A 17 1.92 -7.75 -15.50
CA VAL A 17 2.12 -6.86 -16.65
C VAL A 17 1.10 -7.13 -17.76
N GLU A 18 0.88 -8.40 -18.12
CA GLU A 18 -0.10 -8.81 -19.14
C GLU A 18 -1.53 -8.45 -18.71
N GLU A 19 -1.89 -8.73 -17.46
CA GLU A 19 -3.20 -8.39 -16.89
C GLU A 19 -3.41 -6.87 -16.82
N ALA A 20 -2.39 -6.10 -16.44
CA ALA A 20 -2.44 -4.63 -16.45
C ALA A 20 -2.65 -4.08 -17.86
N ALA A 21 -1.94 -4.61 -18.86
CA ALA A 21 -2.11 -4.22 -20.27
C ALA A 21 -3.51 -4.58 -20.78
N HIS A 22 -4.03 -5.75 -20.42
CA HIS A 22 -5.38 -6.19 -20.75
C HIS A 22 -6.44 -5.27 -20.12
N ASN A 23 -6.31 -4.96 -18.83
CA ASN A 23 -7.19 -4.04 -18.12
C ASN A 23 -7.18 -2.63 -18.73
N GLN A 24 -6.01 -2.15 -19.15
CA GLN A 24 -5.90 -0.85 -19.81
C GLN A 24 -6.64 -0.82 -21.15
N ARG A 25 -6.56 -1.90 -21.93
CA ARG A 25 -7.33 -2.04 -23.19
C ARG A 25 -8.83 -2.06 -22.91
N LEU A 26 -9.28 -2.86 -21.94
CA LEU A 26 -10.70 -2.92 -21.52
C LEU A 26 -11.22 -1.56 -21.07
N LYS A 27 -10.46 -0.82 -20.24
CA LYS A 27 -10.84 0.54 -19.79
C LYS A 27 -11.00 1.50 -20.98
N LYS A 28 -10.10 1.45 -21.96
CA LYS A 28 -10.22 2.27 -23.19
C LYS A 28 -11.45 1.91 -24.00
N GLU A 29 -11.77 0.62 -24.13
CA GLU A 29 -12.97 0.17 -24.85
C GLU A 29 -14.25 0.57 -24.11
N ILE A 30 -14.32 0.40 -22.80
CA ILE A 30 -15.44 0.85 -21.95
C ILE A 30 -15.64 2.36 -22.12
N GLY A 31 -14.57 3.15 -22.09
CA GLY A 31 -14.62 4.59 -22.33
C GLY A 31 -15.22 4.94 -23.69
N ARG A 32 -14.74 4.30 -24.77
CA ARG A 32 -15.28 4.51 -26.14
C ARG A 32 -16.75 4.15 -26.25
N LEU A 33 -17.17 3.03 -25.63
CA LEU A 33 -18.58 2.61 -25.61
C LEU A 33 -19.46 3.58 -24.82
N ALA A 34 -18.97 4.06 -23.68
CA ALA A 34 -19.67 5.05 -22.83
C ALA A 34 -19.84 6.39 -23.58
N ASP A 35 -18.80 6.86 -24.28
CA ASP A 35 -18.88 8.09 -25.08
C ASP A 35 -19.85 7.94 -26.27
N SER A 36 -19.81 6.79 -26.96
CA SER A 36 -20.76 6.47 -28.02
C SER A 36 -22.21 6.40 -27.51
N ALA A 37 -22.42 5.84 -26.31
CA ALA A 37 -23.74 5.80 -25.68
C ALA A 37 -24.23 7.21 -25.33
N ARG A 38 -23.36 8.09 -24.83
CA ARG A 38 -23.68 9.51 -24.55
C ARG A 38 -24.04 10.27 -25.82
N GLN A 39 -23.29 10.08 -26.91
CA GLN A 39 -23.59 10.71 -28.19
C GLN A 39 -24.94 10.25 -28.74
N THR A 40 -25.26 8.95 -28.65
CA THR A 40 -26.54 8.39 -29.09
C THR A 40 -27.69 8.96 -28.26
N ALA A 41 -27.53 9.13 -26.96
CA ALA A 41 -28.52 9.76 -26.08
C ALA A 41 -28.74 11.24 -26.43
N GLN A 42 -27.67 12.01 -26.65
CA GLN A 42 -27.76 13.41 -27.05
C GLN A 42 -28.47 13.56 -28.42
N TRP A 43 -28.15 12.68 -29.34
CA TRP A 43 -28.80 12.68 -30.67
C TRP A 43 -30.29 12.39 -30.58
N SER A 44 -30.67 11.44 -29.75
CA SER A 44 -32.09 11.14 -29.46
C SER A 44 -32.82 12.37 -28.90
N HIS A 45 -32.21 13.08 -27.93
CA HIS A 45 -32.77 14.31 -27.40
C HIS A 45 -32.86 15.47 -28.39
N GLN A 46 -31.91 15.59 -29.34
CA GLN A 46 -31.99 16.61 -30.40
C GLN A 46 -33.12 16.34 -31.37
N ILE A 47 -33.36 15.06 -31.74
CA ILE A 47 -34.48 14.69 -32.63
C ILE A 47 -35.82 15.00 -31.94
N GLU A 48 -35.93 14.73 -30.65
CA GLU A 48 -37.12 15.02 -29.87
C GLU A 48 -37.43 16.55 -29.79
N ARG A 49 -36.40 17.39 -29.61
CA ARG A 49 -36.51 18.85 -29.64
C ARG A 49 -36.96 19.37 -31.03
N ARG A 50 -36.49 18.77 -32.15
CA ARG A 50 -36.91 19.14 -33.51
C ARG A 50 -38.39 18.86 -33.77
N LYS A 51 -39.00 17.90 -33.06
CA LYS A 51 -40.44 17.60 -33.12
C LYS A 51 -41.33 18.77 -32.68
N TYR A 52 -40.81 19.61 -31.76
CA TYR A 52 -41.53 20.78 -31.20
C TYR A 52 -41.03 22.12 -31.79
N GLY A 53 -40.04 22.11 -32.65
CA GLY A 53 -39.47 23.32 -33.29
C GLY A 53 -40.45 23.84 -34.40
N VAL A 54 -40.67 25.16 -34.40
CA VAL A 54 -41.43 25.83 -35.47
C VAL A 54 -40.58 25.89 -36.74
N GLN A 55 -40.98 25.24 -37.82
CA GLN A 55 -40.39 25.47 -39.13
C GLN A 55 -40.89 26.77 -39.71
N SER A 56 -39.95 27.60 -40.20
CA SER A 56 -40.23 28.93 -40.76
C SER A 56 -40.85 28.91 -42.19
N SER A 57 -41.25 27.77 -42.71
CA SER A 57 -41.95 27.62 -43.99
C SER A 57 -43.40 27.25 -43.71
N GLY A 58 -44.35 28.18 -43.90
CA GLY A 58 -45.77 28.16 -43.55
C GLY A 58 -46.64 26.93 -43.95
N LEU A 59 -46.06 25.78 -44.26
CA LEU A 59 -46.72 24.50 -44.47
C LEU A 59 -46.80 23.71 -43.16
N LYS A 60 -48.00 23.32 -42.72
CA LYS A 60 -48.18 22.46 -41.54
C LYS A 60 -47.55 21.08 -41.83
N PRO A 61 -46.53 20.65 -41.11
CA PRO A 61 -45.94 19.32 -41.33
C PRO A 61 -46.97 18.24 -40.97
N ASP A 62 -46.94 17.14 -41.74
CA ASP A 62 -47.72 15.94 -41.43
C ASP A 62 -47.19 15.35 -40.09
N ARG A 63 -47.84 15.77 -38.98
CA ARG A 63 -47.48 15.39 -37.63
C ARG A 63 -47.58 13.88 -37.38
N GLY A 64 -48.42 13.17 -38.15
CA GLY A 64 -48.57 11.71 -38.04
C GLY A 64 -47.34 10.97 -38.53
N HIS A 65 -46.87 11.30 -39.76
CA HIS A 65 -45.74 10.66 -40.39
C HIS A 65 -44.43 10.98 -39.64
N LEU A 66 -44.19 12.24 -39.28
CA LEU A 66 -43.03 12.68 -38.48
C LEU A 66 -43.01 12.06 -37.10
N GLY A 67 -44.19 11.94 -36.45
CA GLY A 67 -44.32 11.28 -35.15
C GLY A 67 -43.95 9.80 -35.20
N HIS A 68 -44.39 9.08 -36.27
CA HIS A 68 -44.07 7.66 -36.45
C HIS A 68 -42.55 7.44 -36.70
N GLN A 69 -41.95 8.27 -37.56
CA GLN A 69 -40.52 8.21 -37.82
C GLN A 69 -39.69 8.52 -36.55
N ALA A 70 -40.06 9.54 -35.81
CA ALA A 70 -39.39 9.90 -34.53
C ALA A 70 -39.51 8.77 -33.51
N ALA A 71 -40.69 8.16 -33.35
CA ALA A 71 -40.91 7.03 -32.46
C ALA A 71 -40.05 5.81 -32.86
N LYS A 72 -39.95 5.48 -34.13
CA LYS A 72 -39.15 4.39 -34.66
C LYS A 72 -37.65 4.63 -34.44
N MET A 73 -37.16 5.88 -34.63
CA MET A 73 -35.78 6.25 -34.36
C MET A 73 -35.48 6.20 -32.88
N MET A 74 -36.39 6.67 -32.02
CA MET A 74 -36.25 6.63 -30.56
C MET A 74 -36.18 5.19 -30.02
N GLN A 75 -37.00 4.29 -30.58
CA GLN A 75 -36.97 2.87 -30.23
C GLN A 75 -35.65 2.22 -30.65
N ARG A 76 -35.12 2.55 -31.82
CA ARG A 76 -33.79 2.10 -32.25
C ARG A 76 -32.68 2.63 -31.38
N ALA A 77 -32.69 3.92 -31.01
CA ALA A 77 -31.73 4.53 -30.11
C ALA A 77 -31.74 3.86 -28.74
N LYS A 78 -32.93 3.61 -28.17
CA LYS A 78 -33.06 2.88 -26.89
C LYS A 78 -32.52 1.45 -26.97
N SER A 79 -32.75 0.72 -28.06
CA SER A 79 -32.25 -0.64 -28.21
C SER A 79 -30.72 -0.67 -28.38
N ILE A 80 -30.11 0.31 -29.06
CA ILE A 80 -28.67 0.47 -29.17
C ILE A 80 -28.06 0.80 -27.79
N GLN A 81 -28.65 1.74 -27.07
CA GLN A 81 -28.21 2.11 -25.75
C GLN A 81 -28.27 0.94 -24.76
N ALA A 82 -29.36 0.16 -24.78
CA ALA A 82 -29.49 -1.02 -23.92
C ALA A 82 -28.41 -2.08 -24.24
N ARG A 83 -28.11 -2.32 -25.54
CA ARG A 83 -27.02 -3.23 -25.94
C ARG A 83 -25.66 -2.72 -25.51
N GLN A 84 -25.37 -1.42 -25.68
CA GLN A 84 -24.12 -0.80 -25.25
C GLN A 84 -23.94 -0.90 -23.73
N GLN A 85 -25.01 -0.63 -22.96
CA GLN A 85 -25.00 -0.73 -21.51
C GLN A 85 -24.69 -2.16 -21.03
N LYS A 86 -25.34 -3.17 -21.64
CA LYS A 86 -25.08 -4.57 -21.35
C LYS A 86 -23.63 -4.94 -21.66
N THR A 87 -23.09 -4.51 -22.81
CA THR A 87 -21.70 -4.75 -23.17
C THR A 87 -20.71 -4.06 -22.23
N ILE A 88 -21.02 -2.85 -21.74
CA ILE A 88 -20.23 -2.14 -20.73
C ILE A 88 -20.21 -2.93 -19.43
N GLU A 89 -21.36 -3.42 -18.96
CA GLU A 89 -21.47 -4.23 -17.74
C GLU A 89 -20.66 -5.52 -17.86
N GLU A 90 -20.83 -6.26 -18.97
CA GLU A 90 -20.07 -7.48 -19.26
C GLU A 90 -18.54 -7.23 -19.25
N LYS A 91 -18.09 -6.16 -19.92
CA LYS A 91 -16.66 -5.79 -19.96
C LYS A 91 -16.15 -5.29 -18.59
N THR A 92 -16.99 -4.63 -17.81
CA THR A 92 -16.64 -4.20 -16.45
C THR A 92 -16.43 -5.41 -15.53
N HIS A 93 -17.23 -6.46 -15.67
CA HIS A 93 -17.02 -7.73 -14.95
C HIS A 93 -15.74 -8.47 -15.38
N LEU A 94 -15.25 -8.23 -16.59
CA LEU A 94 -13.97 -8.81 -17.07
C LEU A 94 -12.75 -8.05 -16.58
N LEU A 95 -12.91 -6.84 -16.03
CA LEU A 95 -11.82 -6.12 -15.39
C LEU A 95 -11.37 -6.92 -14.18
N ARG A 96 -10.21 -7.57 -14.32
CA ARG A 96 -9.56 -8.23 -13.18
C ARG A 96 -8.98 -7.16 -12.27
N ASN A 97 -9.14 -7.36 -10.98
CA ASN A 97 -8.37 -6.61 -10.01
C ASN A 97 -6.92 -7.09 -10.14
N VAL A 98 -6.18 -6.44 -11.01
CA VAL A 98 -4.72 -6.46 -10.90
C VAL A 98 -4.43 -5.68 -9.63
N ASP A 99 -4.17 -6.41 -8.56
CA ASP A 99 -3.59 -5.83 -7.36
C ASP A 99 -2.19 -5.33 -7.75
N ALA A 100 -2.15 -4.13 -8.35
CA ALA A 100 -0.94 -3.34 -8.37
C ALA A 100 -0.56 -3.21 -6.89
N GLN A 101 0.48 -3.93 -6.46
CA GLN A 101 0.92 -3.91 -5.07
C GLN A 101 1.19 -2.44 -4.72
N PRO A 102 0.40 -1.83 -3.84
CA PRO A 102 0.55 -0.42 -3.56
C PRO A 102 1.91 -0.22 -2.90
N LEU A 103 2.75 0.59 -3.52
CA LEU A 103 4.08 0.89 -3.01
C LEU A 103 3.99 1.45 -1.60
N ILE A 104 4.76 0.86 -0.69
CA ILE A 104 4.99 1.38 0.65
C ILE A 104 6.14 2.38 0.53
N SER A 105 6.02 3.52 1.19
CA SER A 105 7.07 4.54 1.24
C SER A 105 7.44 4.83 2.68
N LEU A 106 8.71 5.10 2.91
CA LEU A 106 9.25 5.61 4.16
C LEU A 106 9.65 7.07 3.93
N SER A 107 9.37 7.93 4.90
CA SER A 107 9.74 9.34 4.86
C SER A 107 10.57 9.68 6.11
N PRO A 108 11.87 9.34 6.10
CA PRO A 108 12.75 9.62 7.22
C PRO A 108 12.91 11.13 7.42
N LEU A 109 13.03 11.54 8.67
CA LEU A 109 13.39 12.91 9.02
C LEU A 109 14.87 13.16 8.69
N SER A 110 15.18 14.35 8.22
CA SER A 110 16.56 14.80 8.10
C SER A 110 17.08 15.30 9.46
N HIS A 111 18.30 14.91 9.81
CA HIS A 111 18.97 15.36 11.02
C HIS A 111 20.13 16.31 10.67
N HIS A 112 20.39 17.33 11.53
CA HIS A 112 21.48 18.29 11.29
C HIS A 112 22.87 17.67 11.45
N ALA A 113 23.01 16.62 12.31
CA ALA A 113 24.27 15.89 12.46
C ALA A 113 24.39 14.83 11.34
N ALA A 114 25.56 14.76 10.71
CA ALA A 114 25.85 13.76 9.70
C ALA A 114 25.96 12.36 10.32
N CYS A 115 26.58 12.24 11.49
CA CYS A 115 26.66 10.98 12.25
C CYS A 115 25.53 10.91 13.27
N LEU A 116 24.65 9.92 13.14
CA LEU A 116 23.48 9.72 14.01
C LEU A 116 23.81 8.89 15.24
N ALA A 117 24.68 7.90 15.10
CA ALA A 117 25.12 7.04 16.19
C ALA A 117 26.57 6.59 15.97
N GLU A 118 27.38 6.63 17.03
CA GLU A 118 28.76 6.20 17.03
C GLU A 118 29.01 5.28 18.21
N ALA A 119 29.64 4.14 17.98
CA ALA A 119 30.09 3.21 19.01
C ALA A 119 31.58 2.92 18.81
N SER A 120 32.35 2.97 19.91
CA SER A 120 33.78 2.63 19.89
C SER A 120 34.13 1.73 21.07
N GLY A 121 34.59 0.51 20.76
CA GLY A 121 34.87 -0.51 21.74
C GLY A 121 33.65 -0.90 22.59
N LEU A 122 32.44 -0.74 22.05
CA LEU A 122 31.19 -1.00 22.75
C LEU A 122 31.07 -2.49 23.07
N THR A 123 31.03 -2.84 24.35
CA THR A 123 30.79 -4.19 24.84
C THR A 123 29.54 -4.16 25.72
N ILE A 124 28.53 -4.95 25.37
CA ILE A 124 27.24 -5.00 26.04
C ILE A 124 27.19 -6.25 26.92
N SER A 125 26.71 -6.11 28.15
CA SER A 125 26.68 -7.17 29.16
C SER A 125 25.32 -7.27 29.83
N TYR A 126 24.94 -8.50 30.22
CA TYR A 126 23.88 -8.75 31.18
C TYR A 126 24.51 -9.28 32.47
N GLY A 127 24.53 -8.43 33.52
CA GLY A 127 25.30 -8.74 34.72
C GLY A 127 26.81 -8.77 34.46
N ALA A 128 27.48 -9.83 34.87
CA ALA A 128 28.94 -9.98 34.74
C ALA A 128 29.37 -10.54 33.37
N GLU A 129 28.45 -11.09 32.56
CA GLU A 129 28.82 -11.74 31.33
C GLU A 129 28.64 -10.83 30.09
N PRO A 130 29.67 -10.69 29.25
CA PRO A 130 29.54 -9.96 28.00
C PRO A 130 28.69 -10.76 26.98
N VAL A 131 27.71 -10.09 26.38
CA VAL A 131 26.84 -10.68 25.34
C VAL A 131 27.35 -10.43 23.94
N CYS A 132 27.89 -9.23 23.69
CA CYS A 132 28.47 -8.87 22.42
C CYS A 132 29.48 -7.73 22.57
N GLY A 133 30.45 -7.71 21.70
CA GLY A 133 31.50 -6.70 21.59
C GLY A 133 32.91 -7.31 21.54
N PRO A 134 33.96 -6.45 21.40
CA PRO A 134 33.87 -5.00 21.20
C PRO A 134 33.36 -4.63 19.81
N ILE A 135 32.44 -3.66 19.74
CA ILE A 135 31.83 -3.18 18.50
C ILE A 135 32.34 -1.78 18.18
N HIS A 136 32.69 -1.57 16.92
CA HIS A 136 32.98 -0.26 16.34
C HIS A 136 31.98 0.00 15.23
N LEU A 137 31.22 1.07 15.32
CA LEU A 137 30.13 1.39 14.40
C LEU A 137 29.97 2.90 14.29
N ALA A 138 29.79 3.40 13.08
CA ALA A 138 29.33 4.76 12.83
C ALA A 138 28.15 4.67 11.87
N LEU A 139 27.02 5.31 12.22
CA LEU A 139 25.80 5.38 11.40
C LEU A 139 25.59 6.82 10.97
N HIS A 140 25.52 7.03 9.67
CA HIS A 140 25.27 8.34 9.09
C HIS A 140 23.84 8.42 8.52
N SER A 141 23.40 9.63 8.26
CA SER A 141 22.11 9.84 7.61
C SER A 141 22.11 9.19 6.21
N GLY A 142 21.11 8.37 5.92
CA GLY A 142 20.98 7.63 4.66
C GLY A 142 21.68 6.25 4.64
N ASP A 143 22.41 5.89 5.71
CA ASP A 143 23.03 4.57 5.79
C ASP A 143 21.98 3.45 5.94
N ARG A 144 22.27 2.31 5.34
CA ARG A 144 21.52 1.06 5.48
C ARG A 144 22.46 -0.02 5.97
N LEU A 145 22.25 -0.45 7.19
CA LEU A 145 23.10 -1.45 7.84
C LEU A 145 22.30 -2.71 8.19
N ALA A 146 22.80 -3.87 7.79
CA ALA A 146 22.26 -5.16 8.20
C ALA A 146 23.19 -5.79 9.26
N LEU A 147 22.60 -6.15 10.42
CA LEU A 147 23.27 -6.91 11.46
C LEU A 147 23.08 -8.40 11.18
N VAL A 148 24.17 -9.10 10.88
CA VAL A 148 24.16 -10.52 10.54
C VAL A 148 24.97 -11.30 11.61
N GLY A 149 24.48 -12.45 12.02
CA GLY A 149 25.15 -13.32 12.97
C GLY A 149 24.23 -14.42 13.51
N PRO A 150 24.79 -15.42 14.22
CA PRO A 150 24.01 -16.51 14.79
C PRO A 150 22.99 -16.04 15.84
N ASN A 151 22.03 -16.90 16.18
CA ASN A 151 21.11 -16.63 17.27
C ASN A 151 21.88 -16.50 18.59
N GLY A 152 21.48 -15.55 19.44
CA GLY A 152 22.17 -15.26 20.72
C GLY A 152 23.44 -14.38 20.58
N SER A 153 23.85 -13.94 19.39
CA SER A 153 25.04 -13.08 19.20
C SER A 153 24.86 -11.63 19.62
N GLY A 154 23.74 -11.26 20.27
CA GLY A 154 23.53 -9.93 20.82
C GLY A 154 22.94 -8.89 19.84
N LYS A 155 22.49 -9.27 18.64
CA LYS A 155 21.90 -8.35 17.65
C LYS A 155 20.75 -7.53 18.23
N SER A 156 19.75 -8.18 18.81
CA SER A 156 18.61 -7.52 19.45
C SER A 156 19.02 -6.65 20.63
N THR A 157 20.05 -7.08 21.36
CA THR A 157 20.60 -6.32 22.50
C THR A 157 21.28 -5.04 22.02
N LEU A 158 22.06 -5.11 20.95
CA LEU A 158 22.65 -3.94 20.30
C LEU A 158 21.58 -2.97 19.79
N LEU A 159 20.54 -3.47 19.10
CA LEU A 159 19.44 -2.63 18.63
C LEU A 159 18.70 -1.93 19.77
N LYS A 160 18.45 -2.63 20.89
CA LYS A 160 17.85 -2.05 22.09
C LYS A 160 18.75 -0.98 22.72
N CYS A 161 20.06 -1.22 22.74
CA CYS A 161 21.04 -0.25 23.25
C CYS A 161 21.04 1.02 22.38
N LEU A 162 21.06 0.86 21.05
CA LEU A 162 20.93 1.97 20.08
C LEU A 162 19.57 2.69 20.19
N ALA A 163 18.50 1.98 20.56
CA ALA A 163 17.18 2.56 20.80
C ALA A 163 17.10 3.35 22.12
N GLY A 164 18.21 3.47 22.85
CA GLY A 164 18.28 4.24 24.09
C GLY A 164 17.76 3.49 25.32
N GLN A 165 17.57 2.17 25.24
CA GLN A 165 17.21 1.38 26.42
C GLN A 165 18.41 1.30 27.37
N SER A 166 18.14 1.39 28.69
CA SER A 166 19.18 1.32 29.73
C SER A 166 19.73 -0.11 29.84
N ILE A 167 20.76 -0.41 29.05
CA ILE A 167 21.47 -1.68 29.05
C ILE A 167 22.91 -1.42 29.46
N GLN A 168 23.43 -2.27 30.37
CA GLN A 168 24.79 -2.17 30.85
C GLN A 168 25.79 -2.37 29.71
N HIS A 169 26.70 -1.44 29.51
CA HIS A 169 27.73 -1.51 28.51
C HIS A 169 29.03 -0.83 28.96
N ALA A 170 30.13 -1.25 28.40
CA ALA A 170 31.42 -0.61 28.46
C ALA A 170 31.82 -0.06 27.09
N GLY A 171 32.80 0.82 27.03
CA GLY A 171 33.17 1.53 25.82
C GLY A 171 32.32 2.78 25.60
N MET A 172 32.38 3.34 24.41
CA MET A 172 31.70 4.58 24.07
C MET A 172 30.48 4.28 23.15
N LEU A 173 29.32 4.80 23.55
CA LEU A 173 28.15 4.92 22.71
C LEU A 173 27.68 6.37 22.74
N ARG A 174 27.62 7.00 21.58
CA ARG A 174 27.15 8.37 21.39
C ARG A 174 26.03 8.40 20.39
N LEU A 175 24.90 8.95 20.78
CA LEU A 175 23.76 9.22 19.90
C LEU A 175 23.66 10.73 19.68
N ALA A 176 23.29 11.16 18.47
CA ALA A 176 23.06 12.56 18.17
C ALA A 176 21.93 13.11 19.05
N SER A 177 22.07 14.36 19.52
CA SER A 177 21.08 15.01 20.38
C SER A 177 19.77 15.26 19.61
N GLY A 178 18.63 14.97 20.25
CA GLY A 178 17.31 15.16 19.60
C GLY A 178 16.99 14.11 18.53
N LEU A 179 17.70 12.98 18.51
CA LEU A 179 17.46 11.88 17.58
C LEU A 179 16.10 11.22 17.88
N SER A 180 15.21 11.24 16.89
CA SER A 180 13.97 10.47 16.91
C SER A 180 14.25 9.08 16.33
N ILE A 181 13.95 8.02 17.11
CA ILE A 181 14.23 6.63 16.76
C ILE A 181 12.93 5.86 16.70
N SER A 182 12.68 5.17 15.60
CA SER A 182 11.60 4.19 15.46
C SER A 182 12.17 2.78 15.66
N TYR A 183 11.71 2.10 16.70
CA TYR A 183 12.17 0.75 17.03
C TYR A 183 11.07 -0.28 16.82
N LEU A 184 11.32 -1.26 15.94
CA LEU A 184 10.47 -2.44 15.75
C LEU A 184 11.07 -3.62 16.53
N PRO A 185 10.45 -4.06 17.63
CA PRO A 185 10.97 -5.17 18.42
C PRO A 185 10.77 -6.52 17.73
N GLN A 186 11.59 -7.50 18.10
CA GLN A 186 11.42 -8.89 17.66
C GLN A 186 10.10 -9.47 18.18
N ASP A 187 9.81 -9.32 19.47
CA ASP A 187 8.55 -9.77 20.06
C ASP A 187 7.48 -8.68 19.99
N VAL A 188 6.38 -9.03 19.36
CA VAL A 188 5.18 -8.21 19.19
C VAL A 188 3.93 -8.87 19.79
N SER A 189 4.10 -9.87 20.66
CA SER A 189 3.00 -10.63 21.28
C SER A 189 2.10 -9.75 22.17
N GLY A 190 2.67 -8.72 22.80
CA GLY A 190 2.00 -7.84 23.75
C GLY A 190 1.05 -6.79 23.16
N LEU A 191 0.74 -6.84 21.85
CA LEU A 191 -0.21 -5.92 21.25
C LEU A 191 -1.64 -6.24 21.70
N TYR A 192 -2.40 -5.21 22.11
CA TYR A 192 -3.76 -5.36 22.62
C TYR A 192 -4.69 -4.21 22.24
N GLY A 193 -6.01 -4.45 22.28
CA GLY A 193 -7.04 -3.48 21.96
C GLY A 193 -7.48 -3.51 20.51
N SER A 194 -8.28 -2.52 20.08
CA SER A 194 -8.62 -2.32 18.68
C SER A 194 -7.48 -1.58 17.95
N LEU A 195 -7.44 -1.68 16.62
CA LEU A 195 -6.48 -0.93 15.79
C LEU A 195 -6.60 0.59 15.99
N SER A 196 -7.84 1.11 16.14
CA SER A 196 -8.08 2.53 16.41
C SER A 196 -7.54 2.94 17.80
N ALA A 197 -7.86 2.19 18.84
CA ALA A 197 -7.32 2.45 20.19
C ALA A 197 -5.79 2.34 20.23
N TYR A 198 -5.22 1.44 19.45
CA TYR A 198 -3.76 1.32 19.31
C TYR A 198 -3.17 2.56 18.65
N ALA A 199 -3.74 3.00 17.51
CA ALA A 199 -3.28 4.19 16.80
C ALA A 199 -3.35 5.44 17.70
N GLN A 200 -4.48 5.65 18.40
CA GLN A 200 -4.66 6.76 19.33
C GLN A 200 -3.65 6.75 20.47
N ARG A 201 -3.42 5.59 21.10
CA ARG A 201 -2.45 5.43 22.19
C ARG A 201 -1.04 5.80 21.81
N HIS A 202 -0.67 5.53 20.55
CA HIS A 202 0.66 5.80 20.01
C HIS A 202 0.75 7.10 19.21
N GLY A 203 -0.32 7.92 19.18
CA GLY A 203 -0.34 9.20 18.46
C GLY A 203 -0.16 9.07 16.94
N LEU A 204 -0.60 7.94 16.36
CA LEU A 204 -0.49 7.70 14.93
C LEU A 204 -1.68 8.35 14.18
N ASP A 205 -1.44 8.83 12.97
CA ASP A 205 -2.52 9.17 12.04
C ASP A 205 -3.26 7.88 11.64
N GLU A 206 -4.53 7.77 12.06
CA GLU A 206 -5.35 6.58 11.85
C GLU A 206 -5.55 6.27 10.37
N THR A 207 -5.70 7.30 9.54
CA THR A 207 -5.91 7.15 8.08
C THR A 207 -4.67 6.58 7.41
N GLN A 208 -3.49 7.13 7.75
CA GLN A 208 -2.22 6.65 7.24
C GLN A 208 -1.93 5.22 7.73
N PHE A 209 -2.16 4.94 9.00
CA PHE A 209 -1.97 3.63 9.61
C PHE A 209 -2.83 2.55 8.93
N TYR A 210 -4.13 2.80 8.74
CA TYR A 210 -5.03 1.88 8.07
C TYR A 210 -4.68 1.71 6.58
N THR A 211 -4.22 2.78 5.93
CA THR A 211 -3.75 2.70 4.55
C THR A 211 -2.53 1.78 4.43
N LEU A 212 -1.56 1.89 5.35
CA LEU A 212 -0.38 1.00 5.39
C LEU A 212 -0.77 -0.45 5.68
N LEU A 213 -1.69 -0.69 6.62
CA LEU A 213 -2.19 -2.05 6.89
C LEU A 213 -2.86 -2.67 5.65
N ARG A 214 -3.65 -1.90 4.91
CA ARG A 214 -4.24 -2.37 3.63
C ARG A 214 -3.15 -2.71 2.62
N LYS A 215 -2.13 -1.86 2.48
CA LYS A 215 -0.98 -2.10 1.62
C LYS A 215 -0.23 -3.38 2.02
N LEU A 216 -0.16 -3.69 3.31
CA LEU A 216 0.40 -4.92 3.85
C LEU A 216 -0.56 -6.13 3.80
N GLY A 217 -1.68 -6.01 3.06
CA GLY A 217 -2.59 -7.11 2.78
C GLY A 217 -3.66 -7.37 3.84
N PHE A 218 -4.00 -6.40 4.70
CA PHE A 218 -5.13 -6.52 5.62
C PHE A 218 -6.45 -6.44 4.86
N SER A 219 -7.30 -7.43 5.02
CA SER A 219 -8.67 -7.44 4.52
C SER A 219 -9.58 -6.57 5.39
N ARG A 220 -10.72 -6.13 4.84
CA ARG A 220 -11.65 -5.27 5.53
C ARG A 220 -12.15 -5.86 6.86
N SER A 221 -12.40 -7.16 6.91
CA SER A 221 -12.85 -7.86 8.12
C SER A 221 -11.80 -7.88 9.24
N GLN A 222 -10.51 -7.80 8.91
CA GLN A 222 -9.44 -7.82 9.91
C GLN A 222 -9.35 -6.51 10.70
N PHE A 223 -9.88 -5.39 10.18
CA PHE A 223 -9.89 -4.13 10.91
C PHE A 223 -10.85 -4.12 12.10
N GLU A 224 -11.81 -5.04 12.15
CA GLU A 224 -12.77 -5.18 13.24
C GLU A 224 -12.29 -6.13 14.35
N ILE A 225 -11.20 -6.87 14.09
CA ILE A 225 -10.63 -7.86 15.02
C ILE A 225 -9.72 -7.15 16.02
N ARG A 226 -9.77 -7.58 17.28
CA ARG A 226 -8.87 -7.11 18.33
C ARG A 226 -7.47 -7.67 18.15
N LEU A 227 -6.45 -6.88 18.51
CA LEU A 227 -5.03 -7.22 18.34
C LEU A 227 -4.61 -8.49 19.08
N GLU A 228 -5.25 -8.81 20.21
CA GLU A 228 -5.00 -10.06 20.95
C GLU A 228 -5.25 -11.30 20.10
N ASN A 229 -6.24 -11.21 19.20
CA ASN A 229 -6.67 -12.31 18.34
C ASN A 229 -5.92 -12.36 17.01
N PHE A 230 -4.97 -11.45 16.79
CA PHE A 230 -4.16 -11.44 15.58
C PHE A 230 -3.13 -12.57 15.60
N SER A 231 -2.90 -13.18 14.43
CA SER A 231 -1.74 -14.05 14.24
C SER A 231 -0.44 -13.30 14.44
N MET A 232 0.67 -13.99 14.69
CA MET A 232 1.98 -13.36 14.84
C MET A 232 2.37 -12.54 13.60
N GLY A 233 2.03 -13.02 12.40
CA GLY A 233 2.25 -12.27 11.16
C GLY A 233 1.43 -10.98 11.07
N GLN A 234 0.17 -11.01 11.50
CA GLN A 234 -0.66 -9.81 11.58
C GLN A 234 -0.15 -8.81 12.63
N LYS A 235 0.26 -9.30 13.80
CA LYS A 235 0.90 -8.46 14.84
C LYS A 235 2.19 -7.83 14.33
N LYS A 236 3.03 -8.60 13.62
CA LYS A 236 4.29 -8.07 13.04
C LYS A 236 4.03 -7.01 11.98
N LYS A 237 3.06 -7.23 11.09
CA LYS A 237 2.62 -6.22 10.10
C LYS A 237 2.06 -4.96 10.77
N THR A 238 1.32 -5.11 11.87
CA THR A 238 0.79 -3.97 12.65
C THR A 238 1.92 -3.15 13.26
N ALA A 239 2.90 -3.80 13.89
CA ALA A 239 4.07 -3.13 14.45
C ALA A 239 4.95 -2.49 13.37
N LEU A 240 5.07 -3.11 12.21
CA LEU A 240 5.77 -2.53 11.07
C LEU A 240 5.03 -1.29 10.51
N ALA A 241 3.70 -1.36 10.33
CA ALA A 241 2.89 -0.22 9.93
C ALA A 241 3.02 0.94 10.94
N HIS A 242 3.07 0.63 12.24
CA HIS A 242 3.35 1.63 13.28
C HIS A 242 4.71 2.29 13.05
N SER A 243 5.78 1.51 12.90
CA SER A 243 7.12 2.04 12.63
C SER A 243 7.16 2.91 11.38
N LEU A 244 6.45 2.53 10.32
CA LEU A 244 6.37 3.28 9.06
C LEU A 244 5.53 4.58 9.18
N CYS A 245 4.57 4.65 10.11
CA CYS A 245 3.83 5.87 10.42
C CYS A 245 4.65 6.87 11.24
N GLN A 246 5.63 6.39 11.99
CA GLN A 246 6.49 7.26 12.77
C GLN A 246 7.44 8.03 11.87
N GLN A 247 7.51 9.34 12.05
CA GLN A 247 8.56 10.15 11.46
C GLN A 247 9.81 10.07 12.34
N ALA A 248 10.84 9.40 11.87
CA ALA A 248 12.07 9.18 12.64
C ALA A 248 13.32 9.47 11.81
N HIS A 249 14.43 9.80 12.48
CA HIS A 249 15.74 9.95 11.87
C HIS A 249 16.45 8.61 11.68
N LEU A 250 16.17 7.65 12.58
CA LEU A 250 16.77 6.31 12.58
C LEU A 250 15.69 5.26 12.79
N TYR A 251 15.66 4.26 11.92
CA TYR A 251 14.78 3.11 12.00
C TYR A 251 15.59 1.88 12.40
N LEU A 252 15.24 1.28 13.52
CA LEU A 252 15.88 0.08 14.06
C LEU A 252 14.87 -1.07 14.01
N TRP A 253 15.08 -2.05 13.14
CA TRP A 253 14.16 -3.15 12.96
C TRP A 253 14.80 -4.48 13.35
N ASP A 254 14.21 -5.15 14.33
CA ASP A 254 14.65 -6.45 14.81
C ASP A 254 13.84 -7.57 14.15
N GLU A 255 14.50 -8.31 13.24
CA GLU A 255 13.92 -9.39 12.45
C GLU A 255 12.59 -8.98 11.77
N PRO A 256 12.56 -7.92 10.95
CA PRO A 256 11.31 -7.35 10.43
C PRO A 256 10.55 -8.29 9.50
N LEU A 257 11.23 -9.28 8.91
CA LEU A 257 10.66 -10.18 7.89
C LEU A 257 10.16 -11.51 8.45
N ASN A 258 10.34 -11.76 9.76
CA ASN A 258 9.86 -12.99 10.39
C ASN A 258 8.34 -12.97 10.50
N TYR A 259 7.71 -14.14 10.26
CA TYR A 259 6.26 -14.36 10.28
C TYR A 259 5.45 -13.58 9.23
N ILE A 260 6.10 -12.89 8.31
CA ILE A 260 5.47 -12.12 7.26
C ILE A 260 5.33 -12.97 5.99
N ASP A 261 4.18 -12.87 5.32
CA ASP A 261 3.96 -13.53 4.04
C ASP A 261 4.90 -12.99 2.94
N VAL A 262 5.09 -13.79 1.91
CA VAL A 262 6.04 -13.53 0.82
C VAL A 262 5.79 -12.20 0.12
N ILE A 263 4.52 -11.83 -0.08
CA ILE A 263 4.15 -10.60 -0.81
C ILE A 263 4.53 -9.37 0.02
N SER A 264 4.15 -9.35 1.30
CA SER A 264 4.52 -8.26 2.21
C SER A 264 6.03 -8.20 2.45
N ARG A 265 6.71 -9.35 2.47
CA ARG A 265 8.17 -9.41 2.55
C ARG A 265 8.84 -8.70 1.37
N LEU A 266 8.41 -8.97 0.13
CA LEU A 266 8.93 -8.30 -1.06
C LEU A 266 8.70 -6.79 -1.03
N GLN A 267 7.53 -6.35 -0.55
CA GLN A 267 7.23 -4.92 -0.40
C GLN A 267 8.19 -4.23 0.59
N ILE A 268 8.52 -4.91 1.69
CA ILE A 268 9.45 -4.38 2.70
C ILE A 268 10.89 -4.39 2.18
N GLU A 269 11.31 -5.46 1.51
CA GLU A 269 12.65 -5.54 0.86
C GLU A 269 12.81 -4.42 -0.19
N ASP A 270 11.82 -4.22 -1.05
CA ASP A 270 11.80 -3.13 -2.03
C ASP A 270 11.82 -1.75 -1.38
N LEU A 271 11.06 -1.56 -0.28
CA LEU A 271 11.11 -0.34 0.52
C LEU A 271 12.53 -0.05 1.03
N ILE A 272 13.18 -1.04 1.66
CA ILE A 272 14.54 -0.89 2.19
C ILE A 272 15.55 -0.57 1.10
N LEU A 273 15.38 -1.12 -0.10
CA LEU A 273 16.28 -0.89 -1.23
C LEU A 273 16.11 0.50 -1.89
N ARG A 274 14.95 1.12 -1.76
CA ARG A 274 14.64 2.43 -2.37
C ARG A 274 14.84 3.63 -1.45
N CYS A 275 14.89 3.41 -0.13
CA CYS A 275 15.05 4.50 0.86
C CYS A 275 16.44 5.10 0.88
#